data_d865bb56f95bc80674399297e17a884b
#
_entry.id   d865bb56f95bc80674399297e17a884b
#
_cell.length_a   1.000
_cell.length_b   1.000
_cell.length_c   1.000
_cell.angle_alpha   90.00
_cell.angle_beta   90.00
_cell.angle_gamma   90.00
#
_symmetry.space_group_name_H-M   'P 1'
#
loop_
_entity.id
_entity.type
_entity.pdbx_description
1 polymer ?
#
loop_
_entity_poly.entity_id
_entity_poly.type
_entity_poly.pdbx_seq_one_letter_code
_entity_poly.pdbx_strand_id
1 'polypeptide(L)'
;MRTKKVKFNKTGIEKLPNNKPVVYKIMTESGRNNYTGIAQRGRVQDRIKEHLGNIPGTEIQIEQMNSISEARKKETKIISRTQPKYNNQNK
;
A
#
# COMPACT_ATOMS: atom_id res chain seq x y z
N MET A 1 6.66 7.67 14.11
CA MET A 1 6.56 6.79 12.95
C MET A 1 5.46 7.26 12.04
N ARG A 2 5.71 7.14 10.76
CA ARG A 2 4.79 7.68 9.75
C ARG A 2 3.94 6.58 9.13
N THR A 3 3.57 5.61 9.93
CA THR A 3 2.76 4.50 9.45
C THR A 3 1.32 4.65 9.93
N LYS A 4 0.40 4.15 9.14
CA LYS A 4 -1.01 4.14 9.50
C LYS A 4 -1.65 2.89 8.92
N LYS A 5 -2.52 2.27 9.70
CA LYS A 5 -3.23 1.07 9.29
C LYS A 5 -4.73 1.31 9.39
N VAL A 6 -5.46 0.99 8.33
CA VAL A 6 -6.91 1.12 8.31
C VAL A 6 -7.49 -0.11 7.66
N LYS A 7 -8.80 -0.28 7.75
CA LYS A 7 -9.48 -1.36 7.06
C LYS A 7 -9.42 -1.14 5.56
N PHE A 8 -9.28 -2.24 4.81
CA PHE A 8 -9.21 -2.17 3.35
C PHE A 8 -10.63 -2.13 2.79
N ASN A 9 -11.26 -0.98 2.91
CA ASN A 9 -12.56 -0.70 2.33
C ASN A 9 -12.63 0.80 2.03
N LYS A 10 -13.70 1.21 1.37
CA LYS A 10 -13.83 2.59 0.93
C LYS A 10 -13.70 3.58 2.09
N THR A 11 -14.39 3.31 3.19
CA THR A 11 -14.38 4.19 4.36
C THR A 11 -12.99 4.30 4.96
N GLY A 12 -12.30 3.15 5.12
CA GLY A 12 -10.96 3.15 5.66
C GLY A 12 -9.97 3.90 4.78
N ILE A 13 -10.07 3.68 3.47
CA ILE A 13 -9.15 4.33 2.53
C ILE A 13 -9.33 5.85 2.56
N GLU A 14 -10.55 6.31 2.73
CA GLU A 14 -10.81 7.75 2.75
C GLU A 14 -10.21 8.45 3.97
N LYS A 15 -9.81 7.69 4.98
CA LYS A 15 -9.13 8.23 6.15
C LYS A 15 -7.62 8.39 5.96
N LEU A 16 -7.08 7.90 4.85
CA LEU A 16 -5.65 7.95 4.62
C LEU A 16 -5.22 9.34 4.16
N PRO A 17 -4.06 9.81 4.64
CA PRO A 17 -3.56 11.12 4.22
C PRO A 17 -3.05 11.07 2.77
N ASN A 18 -3.19 12.20 2.07
CA ASN A 18 -2.75 12.34 0.69
C ASN A 18 -1.57 13.30 0.53
N ASN A 19 -0.98 13.74 1.66
CA ASN A 19 -0.05 14.86 1.62
C ASN A 19 1.40 14.47 1.37
N LYS A 20 1.68 13.18 1.25
CA LYS A 20 3.04 12.69 0.98
C LYS A 20 2.99 11.40 0.17
N PRO A 21 4.05 11.08 -0.58
CA PRO A 21 4.15 9.77 -1.21
C PRO A 21 4.15 8.69 -0.14
N VAL A 22 3.62 7.52 -0.48
CA VAL A 22 3.56 6.40 0.47
C VAL A 22 3.97 5.11 -0.19
N VAL A 23 4.48 4.20 0.64
CA VAL A 23 4.51 2.77 0.35
C VAL A 23 3.31 2.17 1.08
N TYR A 24 2.54 1.32 0.40
CA TYR A 24 1.39 0.71 1.04
C TYR A 24 1.43 -0.81 0.88
N LYS A 25 0.80 -1.49 1.82
CA LYS A 25 0.68 -2.95 1.82
C LYS A 25 -0.79 -3.31 2.01
N ILE A 26 -1.28 -4.22 1.17
CA ILE A 26 -2.62 -4.79 1.34
C ILE A 26 -2.43 -6.12 2.05
N MET A 27 -2.99 -6.24 3.25
CA MET A 27 -2.71 -7.34 4.14
C MET A 27 -3.96 -8.14 4.45
N THR A 28 -3.78 -9.45 4.69
CA THR A 28 -4.86 -10.32 5.10
C THR A 28 -5.09 -10.20 6.60
N GLU A 29 -6.18 -10.82 7.05
CA GLU A 29 -6.51 -10.88 8.46
C GLU A 29 -5.40 -11.51 9.30
N SER A 30 -4.68 -12.46 8.73
CA SER A 30 -3.57 -13.12 9.41
C SER A 30 -2.27 -12.32 9.38
N GLY A 31 -2.28 -11.16 8.73
CA GLY A 31 -1.10 -10.30 8.66
C GLY A 31 -0.19 -10.57 7.46
N ARG A 32 -0.65 -11.39 6.52
CA ARG A 32 0.14 -11.68 5.31
C ARG A 32 0.05 -10.52 4.33
N ASN A 33 1.18 -10.13 3.77
CA ASN A 33 1.25 -9.08 2.77
C ASN A 33 0.90 -9.66 1.39
N ASN A 34 -0.27 -9.27 0.86
CA ASN A 34 -0.70 -9.73 -0.45
C ASN A 34 -0.20 -8.86 -1.58
N TYR A 35 0.03 -7.58 -1.31
CA TYR A 35 0.46 -6.65 -2.35
C TYR A 35 1.16 -5.46 -1.71
N THR A 36 2.25 -5.02 -2.34
CA THR A 36 2.97 -3.82 -1.94
C THR A 36 3.07 -2.89 -3.15
N GLY A 37 2.74 -1.63 -2.96
CA GLY A 37 2.80 -0.65 -4.03
C GLY A 37 3.21 0.70 -3.49
N ILE A 38 3.29 1.68 -4.41
CA ILE A 38 3.59 3.05 -4.03
C ILE A 38 2.54 3.97 -4.63
N ALA A 39 2.36 5.12 -4.00
CA ALA A 39 1.45 6.15 -4.50
C ALA A 39 2.08 7.50 -4.28
N GLN A 40 1.87 8.39 -5.24
CA GLN A 40 2.39 9.75 -5.17
C GLN A 40 1.52 10.62 -4.29
N ARG A 41 2.07 11.73 -3.84
CA ARG A 41 1.32 12.73 -3.11
C ARG A 41 0.07 13.13 -3.91
N GLY A 42 -1.05 13.18 -3.23
CA GLY A 42 -2.32 13.52 -3.85
C GLY A 42 -3.03 12.36 -4.53
N ARG A 43 -2.37 11.20 -4.64
CA ARG A 43 -2.93 10.04 -5.34
C ARG A 43 -3.07 8.81 -4.46
N VAL A 44 -2.82 8.96 -3.14
CA VAL A 44 -2.78 7.81 -2.24
C VAL A 44 -4.12 7.08 -2.22
N GLN A 45 -5.19 7.81 -1.97
CA GLN A 45 -6.51 7.19 -1.87
C GLN A 45 -6.95 6.60 -3.21
N ASP A 46 -6.72 7.34 -4.31
CA ASP A 46 -7.14 6.88 -5.63
C ASP A 46 -6.44 5.59 -6.02
N ARG A 47 -5.13 5.53 -5.81
CA ARG A 47 -4.36 4.34 -6.18
C ARG A 47 -4.80 3.12 -5.38
N ILE A 48 -5.03 3.31 -4.10
CA ILE A 48 -5.43 2.19 -3.24
C ILE A 48 -6.85 1.74 -3.57
N LYS A 49 -7.74 2.68 -3.89
CA LYS A 49 -9.11 2.33 -4.28
C LYS A 49 -9.15 1.47 -5.54
N GLU A 50 -8.19 1.65 -6.44
CA GLU A 50 -8.13 0.83 -7.66
C GLU A 50 -7.99 -0.66 -7.36
N HIS A 51 -7.48 -0.99 -6.19
CA HIS A 51 -7.27 -2.39 -5.82
C HIS A 51 -8.50 -3.02 -5.15
N LEU A 52 -9.50 -2.22 -4.79
CA LEU A 52 -10.72 -2.77 -4.20
C LEU A 52 -11.41 -3.68 -5.22
N GLY A 53 -11.67 -4.92 -4.80
CA GLY A 53 -12.28 -5.91 -5.68
C GLY A 53 -11.31 -6.65 -6.57
N ASN A 54 -10.05 -6.18 -6.66
CA ASN A 54 -9.04 -6.80 -7.50
C ASN A 54 -8.01 -7.57 -6.69
N ILE A 55 -7.68 -7.07 -5.50
CA ILE A 55 -6.69 -7.71 -4.64
C ILE A 55 -7.36 -7.96 -3.30
N PRO A 56 -7.42 -9.22 -2.86
CA PRO A 56 -8.06 -9.51 -1.58
C PRO A 56 -7.22 -9.00 -0.42
N GLY A 57 -7.89 -8.58 0.64
CA GLY A 57 -7.24 -8.11 1.84
C GLY A 57 -8.26 -7.53 2.79
N THR A 58 -7.90 -7.45 4.06
CA THR A 58 -8.77 -6.89 5.10
C THR A 58 -8.22 -5.60 5.67
N GLU A 59 -6.93 -5.36 5.52
CA GLU A 59 -6.29 -4.17 6.05
C GLU A 59 -5.34 -3.57 5.04
N ILE A 60 -5.17 -2.25 5.12
CA ILE A 60 -4.17 -1.54 4.34
C ILE A 60 -3.27 -0.79 5.31
N GLN A 61 -1.97 -0.92 5.11
CA GLN A 61 -0.98 -0.20 5.91
C GLN A 61 -0.17 0.69 4.98
N ILE A 62 -0.02 1.95 5.35
CA ILE A 62 0.81 2.87 4.58
C ILE A 62 1.96 3.35 5.43
N GLU A 63 3.04 3.71 4.75
CA GLU A 63 4.17 4.40 5.37
C GLU A 63 4.49 5.61 4.51
N GLN A 64 4.44 6.81 5.12
CA GLN A 64 4.71 8.04 4.38
C GLN A 64 6.21 8.20 4.16
N MET A 65 6.57 8.63 2.97
CA MET A 65 7.95 8.87 2.59
C MET A 65 8.15 10.34 2.26
N ASN A 66 9.40 10.77 2.20
CA ASN A 66 9.72 12.15 1.85
C ASN A 66 9.70 12.38 0.34
N SER A 67 9.90 11.33 -0.44
CA SER A 67 9.89 11.44 -1.89
C SER A 67 9.42 10.14 -2.53
N ILE A 68 9.01 10.22 -3.79
CA ILE A 68 8.60 9.02 -4.53
C ILE A 68 9.80 8.09 -4.76
N SER A 69 10.99 8.65 -4.86
CA SER A 69 12.22 7.87 -4.97
C SER A 69 12.43 6.96 -3.77
N GLU A 70 12.22 7.52 -2.56
CA GLU A 70 12.34 6.73 -1.34
C GLU A 70 11.27 5.65 -1.28
N ALA A 71 10.05 6.00 -1.69
CA ALA A 71 8.95 5.04 -1.71
C ALA A 71 9.29 3.87 -2.63
N ARG A 72 9.86 4.17 -3.79
CA ARG A 72 10.24 3.14 -4.77
C ARG A 72 11.31 2.21 -4.22
N LYS A 73 12.30 2.76 -3.54
CA LYS A 73 13.35 1.95 -2.92
C LYS A 73 12.79 1.04 -1.85
N LYS A 74 11.90 1.58 -1.03
CA LYS A 74 11.28 0.79 0.04
C LYS A 74 10.41 -0.32 -0.54
N GLU A 75 9.63 0.00 -1.57
CA GLU A 75 8.81 -0.98 -2.24
C GLU A 75 9.64 -2.15 -2.75
N THR A 76 10.75 -1.86 -3.42
CA THR A 76 11.63 -2.87 -3.95
C THR A 76 12.16 -3.79 -2.85
N LYS A 77 12.56 -3.22 -1.72
CA LYS A 77 13.04 -4.00 -0.59
C LYS A 77 11.96 -4.91 -0.02
N ILE A 78 10.75 -4.39 0.12
CA ILE A 78 9.65 -5.16 0.69
C ILE A 78 9.28 -6.31 -0.24
N ILE A 79 9.15 -6.04 -1.54
CA ILE A 79 8.80 -7.07 -2.50
C ILE A 79 9.86 -8.16 -2.55
N SER A 80 11.12 -7.76 -2.53
CA SER A 80 12.23 -8.71 -2.54
C SER A 80 12.24 -9.61 -1.31
N ARG A 81 11.87 -9.07 -0.15
CA ARG A 81 11.89 -9.80 1.10
C ARG A 81 10.66 -10.68 1.29
N THR A 82 9.48 -10.17 0.98
CA THR A 82 8.22 -10.86 1.29
C THR A 82 7.58 -11.53 0.09
N GLN A 83 7.93 -11.10 -1.12
CA GLN A 83 7.37 -11.62 -2.37
C GLN A 83 5.84 -11.72 -2.30
N PRO A 84 5.14 -10.57 -2.16
CA PRO A 84 3.69 -10.59 -1.99
C PRO A 84 3.04 -11.29 -3.16
N LYS A 85 2.00 -12.07 -2.86
CA LYS A 85 1.39 -12.96 -3.82
C LYS A 85 0.92 -12.26 -5.09
N TYR A 86 0.34 -11.08 -4.96
CA TYR A 86 -0.29 -10.39 -6.08
C TYR A 86 0.65 -9.45 -6.82
N ASN A 87 1.88 -9.27 -6.34
CA ASN A 87 2.86 -8.47 -7.05
C ASN A 87 3.44 -9.18 -8.26
N ASN A 88 3.38 -10.50 -8.29
CA ASN A 88 3.92 -11.27 -9.41
C ASN A 88 3.12 -11.08 -10.69
N GLN A 89 1.91 -10.59 -10.59
CA GLN A 89 1.04 -10.43 -11.76
C GLN A 89 1.49 -9.33 -12.69
N ASN A 90 2.40 -8.48 -12.26
CA ASN A 90 2.87 -7.34 -13.04
C ASN A 90 4.16 -7.62 -13.79
N LYS A 91 4.57 -8.83 -13.81
CA LYS A 91 5.79 -9.23 -14.52
C LYS A 91 5.54 -9.49 -15.97
#